data_c9e55b23c718b292b66581d9c15074e3
#
_entry.id   c9e55b23c718b292b66581d9c15074e3
#
_cell.length_a   1.000
_cell.length_b   1.000
_cell.length_c   1.000
_cell.angle_alpha   90.00
_cell.angle_beta   90.00
_cell.angle_gamma   90.00
#
_symmetry.space_group_name_H-M   'P 1'
#
loop_
_entity.id
_entity.type
_entity.pdbx_description
1 polymer ?
#
loop_
_entity_poly.entity_id
_entity_poly.type
_entity_poly.pdbx_seq_one_letter_code
_entity_poly.pdbx_strand_id
1 'polypeptide(L)'
;SSAASDVYKRQLAEVLDLFPSKFIHVGGDECPKERWKECPACQRRIREEGLANENELQSYFMHRVEKWLHEHGRELIGWDEIMQGGISKSAVIMAWTDQFRGTDAARKGNRVIMTPKWNCYLDYSQTSDPEKYEPIGPTRYLSMRQVYRLDPYDRLKPAEYRNILGIQGNVWTEYIADFGHVQRMTLPRMAAIAEIAWAYDRKDYDDFEKRAKRLLPELYGNAKLKFSEFFFEDIE
;
A
#
# COMPACT_ATOMS: atom_id res chain seq x y z
N SER A 1 23.12 -1.22 -17.82
CA SER A 1 23.81 -0.44 -18.84
C SER A 1 23.37 1.04 -18.79
N SER A 2 24.15 1.95 -19.36
CA SER A 2 23.79 3.36 -19.49
C SER A 2 22.43 3.52 -20.21
N ALA A 3 22.18 2.74 -21.26
CA ALA A 3 20.93 2.78 -22.01
C ALA A 3 19.69 2.46 -21.16
N ALA A 4 19.73 1.45 -20.28
CA ALA A 4 18.62 1.15 -19.38
C ALA A 4 18.39 2.26 -18.35
N SER A 5 19.48 2.86 -17.84
CA SER A 5 19.40 4.03 -16.96
C SER A 5 18.73 5.22 -17.65
N ASP A 6 19.01 5.45 -18.92
CA ASP A 6 18.43 6.56 -19.66
C ASP A 6 16.94 6.33 -20.01
N VAL A 7 16.52 5.07 -20.12
CA VAL A 7 15.10 4.73 -20.36
C VAL A 7 14.23 5.11 -19.16
N TYR A 8 14.55 4.65 -17.95
CA TYR A 8 13.70 4.98 -16.78
C TYR A 8 13.72 6.48 -16.46
N LYS A 9 14.82 7.18 -16.69
CA LYS A 9 14.90 8.64 -16.48
C LYS A 9 13.96 9.39 -17.42
N ARG A 10 13.90 9.00 -18.70
CA ARG A 10 12.95 9.59 -19.66
C ARG A 10 11.51 9.33 -19.26
N GLN A 11 11.17 8.08 -18.87
CA GLN A 11 9.83 7.74 -18.39
C GLN A 11 9.45 8.57 -17.15
N LEU A 12 10.34 8.65 -16.17
CA LEU A 12 10.08 9.46 -14.97
C LEU A 12 9.96 10.95 -15.29
N ALA A 13 10.76 11.49 -16.24
CA ALA A 13 10.62 12.88 -16.64
C ALA A 13 9.22 13.20 -17.17
N GLU A 14 8.65 12.35 -18.04
CA GLU A 14 7.26 12.49 -18.50
C GLU A 14 6.26 12.40 -17.36
N VAL A 15 6.49 11.49 -16.39
CA VAL A 15 5.64 11.37 -15.17
C VAL A 15 5.68 12.65 -14.34
N LEU A 16 6.87 13.27 -14.19
CA LEU A 16 7.01 14.53 -13.43
C LEU A 16 6.27 15.70 -14.08
N ASP A 17 6.20 15.73 -15.41
CA ASP A 17 5.45 16.75 -16.15
C ASP A 17 3.94 16.59 -15.99
N LEU A 18 3.46 15.35 -15.88
CA LEU A 18 2.03 15.03 -15.73
C LEU A 18 1.54 15.16 -14.29
N PHE A 19 2.37 14.81 -13.30
CA PHE A 19 1.97 14.74 -11.90
C PHE A 19 2.75 15.75 -11.05
N PRO A 20 2.09 16.77 -10.48
CA PRO A 20 2.75 17.80 -9.69
C PRO A 20 3.12 17.34 -8.28
N SER A 21 2.75 16.13 -7.87
CA SER A 21 3.02 15.60 -6.53
C SER A 21 4.50 15.63 -6.19
N LYS A 22 4.81 16.02 -4.96
CA LYS A 22 6.16 15.91 -4.41
C LYS A 22 6.63 14.44 -4.35
N PHE A 23 5.72 13.51 -4.18
CA PHE A 23 5.98 12.09 -4.04
C PHE A 23 5.75 11.34 -5.34
N ILE A 24 6.71 10.48 -5.72
CA ILE A 24 6.61 9.62 -6.90
C ILE A 24 6.79 8.17 -6.44
N HIS A 25 5.75 7.36 -6.65
CA HIS A 25 5.79 5.95 -6.33
C HIS A 25 6.45 5.16 -7.47
N VAL A 26 7.50 4.43 -7.14
CA VAL A 26 8.33 3.72 -8.13
C VAL A 26 8.19 2.19 -8.06
N GLY A 27 7.24 1.68 -7.29
CA GLY A 27 7.03 0.24 -7.14
C GLY A 27 8.10 -0.42 -6.28
N GLY A 28 8.75 -1.45 -6.81
CA GLY A 28 9.84 -2.17 -6.15
C GLY A 28 9.45 -3.47 -5.48
N ASP A 29 8.17 -3.85 -5.60
CA ASP A 29 7.57 -5.08 -5.11
C ASP A 29 7.85 -6.27 -6.03
N GLU A 30 7.67 -7.47 -5.48
CA GLU A 30 7.62 -8.75 -6.19
C GLU A 30 8.73 -8.91 -7.24
N CYS A 31 9.95 -8.47 -6.93
CA CYS A 31 11.10 -8.56 -7.81
C CYS A 31 11.87 -9.86 -7.55
N PRO A 32 11.62 -10.95 -8.29
CA PRO A 32 12.32 -12.21 -8.13
C PRO A 32 13.78 -12.07 -8.57
N LYS A 33 14.72 -12.64 -7.79
CA LYS A 33 16.16 -12.50 -7.99
C LYS A 33 16.83 -13.72 -8.64
N GLU A 34 16.09 -14.77 -8.94
CA GLU A 34 16.63 -16.03 -9.48
C GLU A 34 17.44 -15.77 -10.75
N ARG A 35 16.87 -15.01 -11.68
CA ARG A 35 17.57 -14.65 -12.93
C ARG A 35 18.79 -13.75 -12.71
N TRP A 36 18.80 -12.94 -11.65
CA TRP A 36 19.90 -12.03 -11.36
C TRP A 36 21.15 -12.82 -10.88
N LYS A 37 20.94 -13.94 -10.19
CA LYS A 37 22.02 -14.84 -9.73
C LYS A 37 22.82 -15.43 -10.90
N GLU A 38 22.13 -15.69 -12.01
CA GLU A 38 22.71 -16.32 -13.19
C GLU A 38 23.13 -15.27 -14.25
N CYS A 39 22.70 -14.03 -14.12
CA CYS A 39 22.96 -12.97 -15.09
C CYS A 39 24.39 -12.43 -14.95
N PRO A 40 25.27 -12.62 -15.97
CA PRO A 40 26.68 -12.17 -15.88
C PRO A 40 26.81 -10.65 -15.66
N ALA A 41 25.87 -9.86 -16.23
CA ALA A 41 25.86 -8.41 -16.05
C ALA A 41 25.48 -7.99 -14.62
N CYS A 42 24.48 -8.67 -14.01
CA CYS A 42 24.09 -8.44 -12.63
C CYS A 42 25.24 -8.80 -11.67
N GLN A 43 25.82 -9.98 -11.85
CA GLN A 43 26.94 -10.46 -11.02
C GLN A 43 28.20 -9.58 -11.17
N ARG A 44 28.48 -9.08 -12.37
CA ARG A 44 29.52 -8.09 -12.57
C ARG A 44 29.24 -6.80 -11.79
N ARG A 45 28.02 -6.26 -11.87
CA ARG A 45 27.63 -5.05 -11.16
C ARG A 45 27.72 -5.21 -9.65
N ILE A 46 27.29 -6.35 -9.11
CA ILE A 46 27.44 -6.68 -7.69
C ILE A 46 28.91 -6.58 -7.26
N ARG A 47 29.83 -7.16 -8.03
CA ARG A 47 31.25 -7.10 -7.71
C ARG A 47 31.85 -5.69 -7.86
N GLU A 48 31.51 -4.98 -8.95
CA GLU A 48 32.02 -3.63 -9.23
C GLU A 48 31.59 -2.62 -8.15
N GLU A 49 30.38 -2.74 -7.63
CA GLU A 49 29.82 -1.83 -6.62
C GLU A 49 30.04 -2.34 -5.17
N GLY A 50 30.69 -3.49 -5.01
CA GLY A 50 30.96 -4.07 -3.68
C GLY A 50 29.70 -4.50 -2.92
N LEU A 51 28.66 -4.91 -3.65
CA LEU A 51 27.38 -5.34 -3.06
C LEU A 51 27.47 -6.78 -2.58
N ALA A 52 26.73 -7.11 -1.51
CA ALA A 52 26.77 -8.45 -0.92
C ALA A 52 25.91 -9.47 -1.71
N ASN A 53 24.82 -9.02 -2.36
CA ASN A 53 23.86 -9.92 -3.01
C ASN A 53 22.87 -9.14 -3.92
N GLU A 54 21.92 -9.89 -4.50
CA GLU A 54 20.90 -9.35 -5.40
C GLU A 54 19.90 -8.40 -4.73
N ASN A 55 19.66 -8.52 -3.41
CA ASN A 55 18.83 -7.56 -2.68
C ASN A 55 19.53 -6.20 -2.61
N GLU A 56 20.83 -6.19 -2.37
CA GLU A 56 21.62 -4.95 -2.41
C GLU A 56 21.73 -4.39 -3.84
N LEU A 57 21.70 -5.25 -4.86
CA LEU A 57 21.62 -4.79 -6.26
C LEU A 57 20.30 -4.06 -6.54
N GLN A 58 19.17 -4.54 -6.00
CA GLN A 58 17.89 -3.81 -6.08
C GLN A 58 17.99 -2.48 -5.33
N SER A 59 18.52 -2.47 -4.12
CA SER A 59 18.78 -1.26 -3.35
C SER A 59 19.65 -0.26 -4.09
N TYR A 60 20.74 -0.71 -4.69
CA TYR A 60 21.59 0.13 -5.51
C TYR A 60 20.81 0.82 -6.64
N PHE A 61 19.91 0.08 -7.31
CA PHE A 61 19.04 0.66 -8.32
C PHE A 61 18.08 1.68 -7.71
N MET A 62 17.42 1.36 -6.59
CA MET A 62 16.50 2.28 -5.91
C MET A 62 17.19 3.57 -5.48
N HIS A 63 18.41 3.49 -4.93
CA HIS A 63 19.18 4.68 -4.56
C HIS A 63 19.50 5.58 -5.76
N ARG A 64 19.76 4.99 -6.94
CA ARG A 64 19.99 5.77 -8.16
C ARG A 64 18.73 6.48 -8.64
N VAL A 65 17.58 5.81 -8.56
CA VAL A 65 16.28 6.41 -8.87
C VAL A 65 15.96 7.53 -7.88
N GLU A 66 16.14 7.28 -6.59
CA GLU A 66 15.93 8.26 -5.53
C GLU A 66 16.79 9.50 -5.73
N LYS A 67 18.09 9.32 -5.99
CA LYS A 67 19.00 10.44 -6.28
C LYS A 67 18.49 11.28 -7.44
N TRP A 68 18.09 10.64 -8.53
CA TRP A 68 17.56 11.35 -9.69
C TRP A 68 16.26 12.11 -9.37
N LEU A 69 15.34 11.52 -8.60
CA LEU A 69 14.13 12.20 -8.15
C LEU A 69 14.44 13.40 -7.27
N HIS A 70 15.39 13.29 -6.34
CA HIS A 70 15.81 14.41 -5.50
C HIS A 70 16.41 15.57 -6.32
N GLU A 71 17.20 15.28 -7.34
CA GLU A 71 17.73 16.28 -8.28
C GLU A 71 16.61 17.05 -9.02
N HIS A 72 15.40 16.44 -9.10
CA HIS A 72 14.20 17.05 -9.70
C HIS A 72 13.18 17.54 -8.65
N GLY A 73 13.58 17.67 -7.38
CA GLY A 73 12.73 18.19 -6.30
C GLY A 73 11.60 17.24 -5.86
N ARG A 74 11.73 15.95 -6.16
CA ARG A 74 10.76 14.92 -5.82
C ARG A 74 11.30 13.95 -4.77
N GLU A 75 10.41 13.20 -4.12
CA GLU A 75 10.72 12.19 -3.11
C GLU A 75 10.22 10.83 -3.57
N LEU A 76 11.02 9.78 -3.33
CA LEU A 76 10.69 8.42 -3.68
C LEU A 76 9.70 7.81 -2.69
N ILE A 77 8.65 7.17 -3.18
CA ILE A 77 7.87 6.17 -2.46
C ILE A 77 8.11 4.81 -3.11
N GLY A 78 8.19 3.75 -2.32
CA GLY A 78 8.21 2.39 -2.83
C GLY A 78 7.52 1.42 -1.88
N TRP A 79 7.16 0.25 -2.41
CA TRP A 79 6.63 -0.82 -1.60
C TRP A 79 7.67 -1.34 -0.61
N ASP A 80 7.25 -1.95 0.49
CA ASP A 80 8.13 -2.28 1.62
C ASP A 80 9.28 -3.25 1.28
N GLU A 81 9.21 -3.97 0.15
CA GLU A 81 10.30 -4.84 -0.30
C GLU A 81 11.56 -4.08 -0.72
N ILE A 82 11.47 -2.78 -1.04
CA ILE A 82 12.68 -1.99 -1.32
C ILE A 82 13.63 -1.91 -0.13
N MET A 83 13.16 -2.24 1.07
CA MET A 83 13.98 -2.29 2.29
C MET A 83 14.89 -3.50 2.39
N GLN A 84 14.69 -4.55 1.57
CA GLN A 84 15.37 -5.84 1.71
C GLN A 84 16.90 -5.75 1.58
N GLY A 85 17.41 -4.87 0.74
CA GLY A 85 18.84 -4.61 0.60
C GLY A 85 19.33 -3.32 1.26
N GLY A 86 18.44 -2.67 2.02
CA GLY A 86 18.67 -1.36 2.60
C GLY A 86 18.15 -0.22 1.74
N ILE A 87 17.62 0.80 2.36
CA ILE A 87 17.11 2.01 1.70
C ILE A 87 17.43 3.23 2.56
N SER A 88 17.49 4.42 1.93
CA SER A 88 17.72 5.67 2.63
C SER A 88 16.55 6.03 3.56
N LYS A 89 16.81 6.84 4.57
CA LYS A 89 15.76 7.35 5.48
C LYS A 89 14.85 8.39 4.81
N SER A 90 15.25 8.94 3.68
CA SER A 90 14.45 9.89 2.90
C SER A 90 13.34 9.21 2.11
N ALA A 91 13.53 7.95 1.71
CA ALA A 91 12.51 7.19 1.03
C ALA A 91 11.27 6.96 1.91
N VAL A 92 10.09 7.13 1.31
CA VAL A 92 8.81 6.81 1.96
C VAL A 92 8.47 5.36 1.66
N ILE A 93 8.09 4.62 2.68
CA ILE A 93 7.75 3.20 2.57
C ILE A 93 6.23 3.04 2.55
N MET A 94 5.71 2.39 1.52
CA MET A 94 4.31 1.96 1.48
C MET A 94 4.24 0.50 1.91
N ALA A 95 3.75 0.27 3.14
CA ALA A 95 3.79 -1.04 3.78
C ALA A 95 2.54 -1.85 3.45
N TRP A 96 2.66 -2.82 2.53
CA TRP A 96 1.55 -3.65 2.05
C TRP A 96 1.63 -5.12 2.49
N THR A 97 2.83 -5.65 2.71
CA THR A 97 2.99 -7.07 3.05
C THR A 97 2.37 -7.38 4.40
N ASP A 98 2.65 -6.56 5.40
CA ASP A 98 2.00 -6.56 6.72
C ASP A 98 2.27 -5.25 7.48
N GLN A 99 1.54 -5.02 8.59
CA GLN A 99 1.71 -3.81 9.39
C GLN A 99 3.08 -3.73 10.09
N PHE A 100 3.71 -4.87 10.40
CA PHE A 100 4.99 -4.88 11.11
C PHE A 100 6.13 -4.37 10.24
N ARG A 101 6.07 -4.60 8.93
CA ARG A 101 7.00 -3.99 7.97
C ARG A 101 6.95 -2.47 8.04
N GLY A 102 5.73 -1.92 8.11
CA GLY A 102 5.55 -0.48 8.25
C GLY A 102 6.07 0.06 9.57
N THR A 103 5.73 -0.57 10.69
CA THR A 103 6.22 -0.11 11.99
C THR A 103 7.73 -0.30 12.15
N ASP A 104 8.33 -1.33 11.56
CA ASP A 104 9.78 -1.48 11.51
C ASP A 104 10.46 -0.37 10.69
N ALA A 105 9.88 0.02 9.55
CA ALA A 105 10.37 1.14 8.76
C ALA A 105 10.27 2.45 9.55
N ALA A 106 9.12 2.71 10.20
CA ALA A 106 8.91 3.90 11.03
C ALA A 106 9.91 3.98 12.19
N ARG A 107 10.19 2.85 12.85
CA ARG A 107 11.20 2.76 13.92
C ARG A 107 12.62 3.03 13.41
N LYS A 108 12.93 2.68 12.18
CA LYS A 108 14.21 2.98 11.51
C LYS A 108 14.32 4.43 11.06
N GLY A 109 13.21 5.19 11.14
CA GLY A 109 13.15 6.62 10.81
C GLY A 109 12.65 6.93 9.40
N ASN A 110 12.18 5.95 8.64
CA ASN A 110 11.48 6.19 7.39
C ASN A 110 10.06 6.70 7.65
N ARG A 111 9.57 7.55 6.75
CA ARG A 111 8.14 7.88 6.71
C ARG A 111 7.37 6.73 6.05
N VAL A 112 6.16 6.46 6.53
CA VAL A 112 5.41 5.27 6.15
C VAL A 112 3.97 5.60 5.82
N ILE A 113 3.44 5.01 4.77
CA ILE A 113 2.02 4.90 4.48
C ILE A 113 1.62 3.45 4.77
N MET A 114 0.66 3.27 5.68
CA MET A 114 0.18 1.94 6.07
C MET A 114 -0.92 1.47 5.12
N THR A 115 -0.68 0.36 4.44
CA THR A 115 -1.65 -0.26 3.54
C THR A 115 -1.55 -1.81 3.56
N PRO A 116 -1.45 -2.43 4.76
CA PRO A 116 -1.25 -3.86 4.86
C PRO A 116 -2.43 -4.62 4.23
N LYS A 117 -2.13 -5.61 3.38
CA LYS A 117 -3.12 -6.35 2.59
C LYS A 117 -4.21 -7.03 3.44
N TRP A 118 -3.88 -7.42 4.65
CA TRP A 118 -4.80 -8.09 5.58
C TRP A 118 -5.82 -7.14 6.23
N ASN A 119 -5.70 -5.82 5.97
CA ASN A 119 -6.58 -4.79 6.52
C ASN A 119 -7.03 -3.77 5.48
N CYS A 120 -6.25 -3.58 4.40
CA CYS A 120 -6.43 -2.43 3.50
C CYS A 120 -6.71 -2.80 2.04
N TYR A 121 -6.68 -4.10 1.66
CA TYR A 121 -6.96 -4.51 0.27
C TYR A 121 -8.46 -4.69 0.08
N LEU A 122 -9.10 -3.64 -0.41
CA LEU A 122 -10.55 -3.57 -0.57
C LEU A 122 -11.07 -4.26 -1.83
N ASP A 123 -10.18 -4.85 -2.63
CA ASP A 123 -10.49 -5.80 -3.68
C ASP A 123 -10.74 -7.22 -3.17
N TYR A 124 -10.40 -7.53 -1.90
CA TYR A 124 -10.73 -8.81 -1.28
C TYR A 124 -12.23 -8.92 -1.02
N SER A 125 -12.73 -10.16 -1.05
CA SER A 125 -14.15 -10.46 -0.81
C SER A 125 -14.65 -9.88 0.51
N GLN A 126 -15.88 -9.42 0.53
CA GLN A 126 -16.57 -8.91 1.72
C GLN A 126 -17.40 -9.99 2.42
N THR A 127 -17.48 -11.17 1.84
CA THR A 127 -18.19 -12.32 2.37
C THR A 127 -17.26 -13.50 2.60
N SER A 128 -17.56 -14.30 3.59
CA SER A 128 -16.86 -15.56 3.88
C SER A 128 -17.14 -16.67 2.85
N ASP A 129 -18.19 -16.51 2.03
CA ASP A 129 -18.57 -17.40 0.93
C ASP A 129 -18.44 -16.66 -0.42
N PRO A 130 -17.19 -16.37 -0.89
CA PRO A 130 -16.98 -15.64 -2.13
C PRO A 130 -17.42 -16.41 -3.38
N GLU A 131 -17.40 -17.74 -3.36
CA GLU A 131 -17.81 -18.55 -4.51
C GLU A 131 -19.29 -18.36 -4.81
N LYS A 132 -20.10 -18.15 -3.81
CA LYS A 132 -21.54 -17.93 -3.94
C LYS A 132 -21.91 -16.49 -4.28
N TYR A 133 -21.28 -15.51 -3.62
CA TYR A 133 -21.73 -14.14 -3.66
C TYR A 133 -20.82 -13.19 -4.48
N GLU A 134 -19.54 -13.48 -4.56
CA GLU A 134 -18.54 -12.71 -5.30
C GLU A 134 -17.61 -13.63 -6.10
N PRO A 135 -18.16 -14.43 -7.06
CA PRO A 135 -17.42 -15.53 -7.72
C PRO A 135 -16.29 -15.06 -8.65
N ILE A 136 -16.24 -13.77 -8.96
CA ILE A 136 -15.18 -13.17 -9.77
C ILE A 136 -14.36 -12.24 -8.86
N GLY A 137 -13.17 -12.71 -8.48
CA GLY A 137 -12.28 -11.91 -7.62
C GLY A 137 -11.28 -12.77 -6.85
N PRO A 138 -10.42 -12.13 -6.06
CA PRO A 138 -9.57 -12.84 -5.11
C PRO A 138 -10.43 -13.61 -4.11
N THR A 139 -10.10 -14.87 -3.87
CA THR A 139 -10.82 -15.74 -2.91
C THR A 139 -10.55 -15.37 -1.44
N ARG A 140 -9.82 -14.28 -1.19
CA ARG A 140 -9.49 -13.83 0.16
C ARG A 140 -10.59 -12.96 0.73
N TYR A 141 -10.94 -13.24 1.97
CA TYR A 141 -11.96 -12.54 2.72
C TYR A 141 -11.36 -11.43 3.59
N LEU A 142 -11.98 -10.26 3.55
CA LEU A 142 -11.64 -9.11 4.40
C LEU A 142 -12.91 -8.46 4.94
N SER A 143 -13.29 -8.81 6.17
CA SER A 143 -14.45 -8.23 6.83
C SER A 143 -14.21 -6.79 7.29
N MET A 144 -15.31 -6.07 7.58
CA MET A 144 -15.27 -4.75 8.22
C MET A 144 -14.45 -4.76 9.52
N ARG A 145 -14.64 -5.77 10.36
CA ARG A 145 -13.93 -5.93 11.64
C ARG A 145 -12.43 -6.14 11.43
N GLN A 146 -12.03 -6.88 10.39
CA GLN A 146 -10.61 -7.06 10.05
C GLN A 146 -9.98 -5.75 9.57
N VAL A 147 -10.68 -4.97 8.74
CA VAL A 147 -10.23 -3.62 8.37
C VAL A 147 -10.01 -2.77 9.62
N TYR A 148 -10.99 -2.72 10.52
CA TYR A 148 -10.95 -1.89 11.72
C TYR A 148 -9.90 -2.32 12.75
N ARG A 149 -9.41 -3.56 12.69
CA ARG A 149 -8.32 -4.04 13.56
C ARG A 149 -6.97 -3.44 13.25
N LEU A 150 -6.79 -2.78 12.11
CA LEU A 150 -5.52 -2.13 11.78
C LEU A 150 -5.10 -1.20 12.92
N ASP A 151 -3.89 -1.38 13.39
CA ASP A 151 -3.21 -0.46 14.30
C ASP A 151 -1.95 0.08 13.64
N PRO A 152 -2.00 1.30 13.07
CA PRO A 152 -0.87 1.88 12.38
C PRO A 152 0.31 2.20 13.29
N TYR A 153 0.11 2.19 14.61
CA TYR A 153 1.12 2.55 15.62
C TYR A 153 1.59 1.36 16.46
N ASP A 154 1.15 0.13 16.11
CA ASP A 154 1.52 -1.08 16.85
C ASP A 154 3.05 -1.14 17.07
N ARG A 155 3.45 -1.36 18.32
CA ARG A 155 4.85 -1.44 18.76
C ARG A 155 5.71 -0.20 18.51
N LEU A 156 5.13 0.95 18.17
CA LEU A 156 5.83 2.21 18.08
C LEU A 156 5.82 2.96 19.41
N LYS A 157 6.88 3.72 19.65
CA LYS A 157 6.89 4.71 20.74
C LYS A 157 6.19 6.00 20.27
N PRO A 158 5.59 6.80 21.14
CA PRO A 158 4.92 8.05 20.75
C PRO A 158 5.78 9.00 19.89
N ALA A 159 7.08 9.05 20.13
CA ALA A 159 8.00 9.87 19.34
C ALA A 159 8.16 9.38 17.87
N GLU A 160 7.81 8.11 17.59
CA GLU A 160 7.92 7.50 16.28
C GLU A 160 6.62 7.65 15.46
N TYR A 161 5.48 7.99 16.10
CA TYR A 161 4.17 8.18 15.45
C TYR A 161 4.22 9.19 14.31
N ARG A 162 5.04 10.23 14.43
CA ARG A 162 5.25 11.24 13.38
C ARG A 162 5.76 10.67 12.06
N ASN A 163 6.32 9.46 12.08
CA ASN A 163 6.81 8.78 10.89
C ASN A 163 5.68 8.07 10.12
N ILE A 164 4.50 7.89 10.72
CA ILE A 164 3.32 7.39 10.03
C ILE A 164 2.61 8.57 9.36
N LEU A 165 2.66 8.61 8.01
CA LEU A 165 2.03 9.67 7.23
C LEU A 165 0.51 9.46 7.11
N GLY A 166 0.05 8.22 7.17
CA GLY A 166 -1.36 7.89 7.06
C GLY A 166 -1.60 6.44 6.67
N ILE A 167 -2.85 6.17 6.28
CA ILE A 167 -3.35 4.86 5.89
C ILE A 167 -3.97 4.97 4.50
N GLN A 168 -3.84 3.92 3.69
CA GLN A 168 -4.45 3.84 2.37
C GLN A 168 -5.20 2.52 2.19
N GLY A 169 -6.43 2.59 1.67
CA GLY A 169 -7.12 1.43 1.13
C GLY A 169 -6.74 1.21 -0.33
N ASN A 170 -6.38 0.00 -0.70
CA ASN A 170 -6.05 -0.38 -2.07
C ASN A 170 -7.22 -1.08 -2.74
N VAL A 171 -7.42 -0.82 -4.03
CA VAL A 171 -8.43 -1.44 -4.87
C VAL A 171 -7.76 -1.86 -6.17
N TRP A 172 -7.35 -3.11 -6.25
CA TRP A 172 -6.79 -3.70 -7.46
C TRP A 172 -7.91 -4.13 -8.39
N THR A 173 -7.81 -3.77 -9.66
CA THR A 173 -8.97 -3.78 -10.57
C THR A 173 -8.95 -4.91 -11.57
N GLU A 174 -8.14 -5.94 -11.39
CA GLU A 174 -8.06 -7.10 -12.29
C GLU A 174 -9.41 -7.79 -12.49
N TYR A 175 -10.25 -7.77 -11.46
CA TYR A 175 -11.58 -8.40 -11.46
C TYR A 175 -12.73 -7.38 -11.32
N ILE A 176 -12.44 -6.09 -11.37
CA ILE A 176 -13.42 -5.02 -11.19
C ILE A 176 -13.72 -4.37 -12.52
N ALA A 177 -14.92 -4.62 -13.06
CA ALA A 177 -15.28 -4.28 -14.42
C ALA A 177 -15.74 -2.82 -14.62
N ASP A 178 -16.31 -2.19 -13.58
CA ASP A 178 -16.90 -0.86 -13.67
C ASP A 178 -16.83 -0.08 -12.36
N PHE A 179 -17.14 1.21 -12.40
CA PHE A 179 -17.09 2.08 -11.24
C PHE A 179 -18.12 1.71 -10.15
N GLY A 180 -19.25 1.16 -10.52
CA GLY A 180 -20.23 0.66 -9.55
C GLY A 180 -19.71 -0.53 -8.77
N HIS A 181 -18.88 -1.38 -9.41
CA HIS A 181 -18.17 -2.47 -8.74
C HIS A 181 -17.09 -1.92 -7.80
N VAL A 182 -16.32 -0.88 -8.21
CA VAL A 182 -15.38 -0.19 -7.30
C VAL A 182 -16.10 0.30 -6.05
N GLN A 183 -17.24 0.98 -6.19
CA GLN A 183 -18.03 1.46 -5.07
C GLN A 183 -18.46 0.32 -4.13
N ARG A 184 -18.99 -0.76 -4.69
CA ARG A 184 -19.42 -1.94 -3.92
C ARG A 184 -18.25 -2.55 -3.13
N MET A 185 -17.08 -2.69 -3.75
CA MET A 185 -15.91 -3.29 -3.10
C MET A 185 -15.32 -2.39 -2.01
N THR A 186 -15.39 -1.08 -2.18
CA THR A 186 -14.84 -0.13 -1.20
C THR A 186 -15.80 0.17 -0.06
N LEU A 187 -17.10 0.25 -0.34
CA LEU A 187 -18.10 0.65 0.64
C LEU A 187 -18.83 -0.58 1.23
N PRO A 188 -18.98 -0.64 2.55
CA PRO A 188 -18.71 0.43 3.53
C PRO A 188 -17.30 0.40 4.16
N ARG A 189 -16.40 -0.54 3.80
CA ARG A 189 -15.10 -0.75 4.48
C ARG A 189 -14.20 0.49 4.50
N MET A 190 -14.31 1.39 3.51
CA MET A 190 -13.58 2.66 3.50
C MET A 190 -13.93 3.55 4.70
N ALA A 191 -15.16 3.44 5.26
CA ALA A 191 -15.52 4.19 6.46
C ALA A 191 -14.71 3.75 7.69
N ALA A 192 -14.38 2.46 7.80
CA ALA A 192 -13.49 1.97 8.86
C ALA A 192 -12.06 2.52 8.72
N ILE A 193 -11.52 2.53 7.49
CA ILE A 193 -10.21 3.13 7.22
C ILE A 193 -10.22 4.62 7.58
N ALA A 194 -11.27 5.34 7.22
CA ALA A 194 -11.41 6.75 7.53
C ALA A 194 -11.43 7.00 9.06
N GLU A 195 -12.18 6.20 9.81
CA GLU A 195 -12.21 6.35 11.27
C GLU A 195 -10.86 6.06 11.91
N ILE A 196 -10.16 5.01 11.49
CA ILE A 196 -8.81 4.73 11.98
C ILE A 196 -7.86 5.88 11.68
N ALA A 197 -7.95 6.47 10.49
CA ALA A 197 -7.06 7.56 10.08
C ALA A 197 -7.31 8.87 10.81
N TRP A 198 -8.58 9.21 11.11
CA TRP A 198 -8.98 10.53 11.62
C TRP A 198 -9.39 10.54 13.08
N ALA A 199 -9.72 9.39 13.66
CA ALA A 199 -10.24 9.28 15.01
C ALA A 199 -9.57 8.17 15.83
N TYR A 200 -8.30 7.87 15.56
CA TYR A 200 -7.56 6.77 16.17
C TYR A 200 -7.68 6.72 17.70
N ASP A 201 -7.54 7.85 18.38
CA ASP A 201 -7.61 7.92 19.86
C ASP A 201 -9.00 7.60 20.43
N ARG A 202 -10.02 7.56 19.58
CA ARG A 202 -11.43 7.23 19.96
C ARG A 202 -11.92 5.94 19.31
N LYS A 203 -10.99 5.12 18.85
CA LYS A 203 -11.27 3.88 18.14
C LYS A 203 -11.97 2.88 19.04
N ASP A 204 -13.23 2.59 18.72
CA ASP A 204 -14.09 1.61 19.38
C ASP A 204 -14.95 0.93 18.31
N TYR A 205 -14.74 -0.37 18.09
CA TYR A 205 -15.42 -1.08 17.00
C TYR A 205 -16.94 -1.20 17.25
N ASP A 206 -17.36 -1.46 18.47
CA ASP A 206 -18.78 -1.69 18.76
C ASP A 206 -19.58 -0.38 18.62
N ASP A 207 -18.99 0.76 19.01
CA ASP A 207 -19.57 2.07 18.75
C ASP A 207 -19.55 2.41 17.23
N PHE A 208 -18.44 2.16 16.57
CA PHE A 208 -18.33 2.35 15.12
C PHE A 208 -19.40 1.52 14.38
N GLU A 209 -19.55 0.25 14.69
CA GLU A 209 -20.51 -0.64 14.04
C GLU A 209 -21.93 -0.12 14.19
N LYS A 210 -22.34 0.28 15.40
CA LYS A 210 -23.67 0.86 15.67
C LYS A 210 -23.91 2.13 14.84
N ARG A 211 -22.93 3.04 14.80
CA ARG A 211 -23.03 4.27 14.02
C ARG A 211 -23.07 3.97 12.52
N ALA A 212 -22.21 3.09 12.03
CA ALA A 212 -22.12 2.71 10.63
C ALA A 212 -23.42 2.07 10.15
N LYS A 213 -23.96 1.07 10.86
CA LYS A 213 -25.23 0.40 10.53
C LYS A 213 -26.43 1.38 10.48
N ARG A 214 -26.42 2.40 11.31
CA ARG A 214 -27.48 3.41 11.35
C ARG A 214 -27.35 4.47 10.25
N LEU A 215 -26.13 4.96 9.99
CA LEU A 215 -25.92 6.18 9.20
C LEU A 215 -25.55 5.91 7.73
N LEU A 216 -24.73 4.88 7.48
CA LEU A 216 -24.17 4.68 6.15
C LEU A 216 -25.20 4.27 5.08
N PRO A 217 -26.21 3.42 5.37
CA PRO A 217 -27.22 3.06 4.36
C PRO A 217 -27.98 4.28 3.83
N GLU A 218 -28.37 5.19 4.72
CA GLU A 218 -29.07 6.43 4.36
C GLU A 218 -28.14 7.36 3.58
N LEU A 219 -26.89 7.54 4.05
CA LEU A 219 -25.89 8.39 3.38
C LEU A 219 -25.60 7.90 1.97
N TYR A 220 -25.37 6.60 1.80
CA TYR A 220 -25.05 6.02 0.50
C TYR A 220 -26.26 6.02 -0.43
N GLY A 221 -27.47 5.73 0.09
CA GLY A 221 -28.72 5.82 -0.66
C GLY A 221 -28.99 7.22 -1.18
N ASN A 222 -28.86 8.24 -0.32
CA ASN A 222 -29.04 9.65 -0.70
C ASN A 222 -28.01 10.11 -1.75
N ALA A 223 -26.77 9.61 -1.65
CA ALA A 223 -25.72 9.88 -2.61
C ALA A 223 -25.80 8.99 -3.87
N LYS A 224 -26.75 8.06 -3.96
CA LYS A 224 -26.91 7.07 -5.04
C LYS A 224 -25.65 6.23 -5.28
N LEU A 225 -24.93 5.90 -4.23
CA LEU A 225 -23.74 5.06 -4.29
C LEU A 225 -24.14 3.58 -4.22
N LYS A 226 -23.38 2.73 -4.90
CA LYS A 226 -23.46 1.28 -4.71
C LYS A 226 -22.59 0.90 -3.52
N PHE A 227 -23.08 0.00 -2.67
CA PHE A 227 -22.33 -0.49 -1.53
C PHE A 227 -22.65 -1.96 -1.27
N SER A 228 -21.80 -2.65 -0.52
CA SER A 228 -22.04 -4.02 -0.10
C SER A 228 -23.00 -4.04 1.08
N GLU A 229 -23.96 -4.95 1.05
CA GLU A 229 -24.96 -5.15 2.08
C GLU A 229 -24.52 -6.14 3.17
N PHE A 230 -23.48 -6.95 2.90
CA PHE A 230 -23.03 -8.00 3.82
C PHE A 230 -22.80 -7.53 5.26
N PHE A 231 -22.17 -6.38 5.43
CA PHE A 231 -21.95 -5.80 6.76
C PHE A 231 -23.25 -5.40 7.47
N PHE A 232 -24.26 -4.98 6.73
CA PHE A 232 -25.51 -4.48 7.31
C PHE A 232 -26.51 -5.60 7.65
N GLU A 233 -26.44 -6.71 6.92
CA GLU A 233 -27.34 -7.85 7.06
C GLU A 233 -26.77 -8.96 7.95
N ASP A 234 -25.56 -8.77 8.53
CA ASP A 234 -24.86 -9.77 9.35
C ASP A 234 -24.68 -11.12 8.62
N ILE A 235 -24.54 -11.08 7.29
CA ILE A 235 -24.23 -12.25 6.47
C ILE A 235 -22.71 -12.46 6.53
N GLU A 236 -22.28 -13.32 7.46
CA GLU A 236 -20.89 -13.75 7.59
C GLU A 236 -20.56 -14.96 6.71
#